data_7c4da6d548b7b56fcceec3d17e65090e
#
_entry.id   7c4da6d548b7b56fcceec3d17e65090e
#
_cell.length_a   1.000
_cell.length_b   1.000
_cell.length_c   1.000
_cell.angle_alpha   90.00
_cell.angle_beta   90.00
_cell.angle_gamma   90.00
#
_symmetry.space_group_name_H-M   'P 1'
#
loop_
_entity.id
_entity.type
_entity.pdbx_description
1 polymer ?
#
loop_
_entity_poly.entity_id
_entity_poly.type
_entity_poly.pdbx_seq_one_letter_code
_entity_poly.pdbx_strand_id
1 'polypeptide(L)'
;MFLKVKSPVFIDHLTFQVGEPQKAMLRAVLRDDTGIVCSALETEVEKDQQELDWNGLNDLPYGVYTLEISRGQDEMKMRLVKRV
;
A
#
# COMPACT_ATOMS: atom_id res chain seq x y z
N MET A 1 -8.22 -8.79 8.44
CA MET A 1 -7.19 -7.96 7.81
C MET A 1 -7.27 -6.54 8.34
N PHE A 2 -6.13 -5.96 8.63
CA PHE A 2 -6.09 -4.59 9.16
C PHE A 2 -6.18 -3.53 8.06
N LEU A 3 -6.05 -3.92 6.80
CA LEU A 3 -6.07 -2.99 5.68
C LEU A 3 -6.60 -3.69 4.43
N LYS A 4 -7.34 -2.95 3.61
CA LYS A 4 -7.88 -3.47 2.35
C LYS A 4 -7.61 -2.47 1.24
N VAL A 5 -7.09 -2.96 0.11
CA VAL A 5 -6.89 -2.13 -1.07
C VAL A 5 -8.21 -2.05 -1.82
N LYS A 6 -8.65 -0.83 -2.16
CA LYS A 6 -9.93 -0.65 -2.85
C LYS A 6 -9.92 -1.20 -4.26
N SER A 7 -8.77 -1.16 -4.93
CA SER A 7 -8.65 -1.71 -6.28
C SER A 7 -7.25 -2.28 -6.47
N PRO A 8 -7.14 -3.49 -7.08
CA PRO A 8 -5.82 -4.06 -7.37
C PRO A 8 -5.14 -3.41 -8.59
N VAL A 9 -5.82 -2.50 -9.27
CA VAL A 9 -5.28 -1.76 -10.41
C VAL A 9 -5.15 -0.31 -10.02
N PHE A 10 -3.97 0.28 -10.26
CA PHE A 10 -3.75 1.68 -9.92
C PHE A 10 -3.03 2.42 -11.05
N ILE A 11 -3.17 3.75 -11.05
CA ILE A 11 -2.55 4.62 -12.05
C ILE A 11 -1.52 5.51 -11.38
N ASP A 12 -1.96 6.40 -10.47
CA ASP A 12 -1.08 7.37 -9.84
C ASP A 12 -1.15 7.33 -8.32
N HIS A 13 -2.10 6.59 -7.76
CA HIS A 13 -2.26 6.51 -6.31
C HIS A 13 -2.92 5.20 -5.92
N LEU A 14 -2.77 4.83 -4.66
CA LEU A 14 -3.46 3.69 -4.06
C LEU A 14 -4.31 4.20 -2.90
N THR A 15 -5.52 3.67 -2.80
CA THR A 15 -6.42 3.97 -1.70
C THR A 15 -6.67 2.72 -0.88
N PHE A 16 -6.49 2.84 0.42
CA PHE A 16 -6.68 1.73 1.35
C PHE A 16 -7.83 2.02 2.30
N GLN A 17 -8.60 0.99 2.61
CA GLN A 17 -9.54 1.04 3.73
C GLN A 17 -8.87 0.46 4.96
N VAL A 18 -8.93 1.20 6.06
CA VAL A 18 -8.35 0.76 7.33
C VAL A 18 -9.39 -0.11 8.03
N GLY A 19 -9.07 -1.39 8.20
CA GLY A 19 -10.01 -2.37 8.70
C GLY A 19 -10.10 -2.42 10.22
N GLU A 20 -9.00 -2.32 10.90
CA GLU A 20 -8.95 -2.38 12.36
C GLU A 20 -8.30 -1.10 12.86
N PRO A 21 -9.04 0.02 12.90
CA PRO A 21 -8.44 1.32 13.18
C PRO A 21 -7.91 1.39 14.60
N GLN A 22 -6.61 1.62 14.70
CA GLN A 22 -5.93 1.91 15.94
C GLN A 22 -4.71 2.74 15.61
N LYS A 23 -4.29 3.55 16.56
CA LYS A 23 -3.12 4.39 16.33
C LYS A 23 -1.88 3.50 16.24
N ALA A 24 -1.25 3.49 15.07
CA ALA A 24 -0.10 2.64 14.83
C ALA A 24 0.69 3.16 13.64
N MET A 25 1.97 2.82 13.61
CA MET A 25 2.83 3.11 12.46
C MET A 25 2.63 2.03 11.41
N LEU A 26 2.39 2.47 10.19
CA LEU A 26 2.16 1.58 9.05
C LEU A 26 3.31 1.76 8.06
N ARG A 27 3.86 0.66 7.60
CA ARG A 27 4.90 0.66 6.58
C ARG A 27 4.42 -0.12 5.36
N ALA A 28 4.59 0.47 4.18
CA ALA A 28 4.20 -0.15 2.92
C ALA A 28 5.34 -0.07 1.93
N VAL A 29 5.56 -1.14 1.18
CA VAL A 29 6.63 -1.25 0.20
C VAL A 29 6.05 -1.82 -1.08
N LEU A 30 6.38 -1.20 -2.22
CA LEU A 30 6.05 -1.73 -3.54
C LEU A 30 7.33 -2.28 -4.17
N ARG A 31 7.27 -3.57 -4.52
CA ARG A 31 8.35 -4.25 -5.24
C ARG A 31 7.90 -4.61 -6.64
N ASP A 32 8.82 -4.52 -7.61
CA ASP A 32 8.52 -4.96 -8.97
C ASP A 32 8.57 -6.49 -9.06
N ASP A 33 8.40 -7.03 -10.26
CA ASP A 33 8.37 -8.47 -10.50
C ASP A 33 9.73 -9.13 -10.30
N THR A 34 10.80 -8.36 -10.18
CA THR A 34 12.13 -8.89 -9.86
C THR A 34 12.46 -8.80 -8.38
N GLY A 35 11.55 -8.21 -7.58
CA GLY A 35 11.74 -8.07 -6.14
C GLY A 35 12.42 -6.77 -5.70
N ILE A 36 12.69 -5.87 -6.64
CA ILE A 36 13.33 -4.60 -6.32
C ILE A 36 12.30 -3.62 -5.76
N VAL A 37 12.65 -2.96 -4.65
CA VAL A 37 11.80 -1.94 -4.04
C VAL A 37 11.75 -0.72 -4.95
N CYS A 38 10.55 -0.38 -5.41
CA CYS A 38 10.33 0.75 -6.31
C CYS A 38 9.77 1.97 -5.57
N SER A 39 9.07 1.75 -4.47
CA SER A 39 8.51 2.84 -3.67
C SER A 39 8.24 2.33 -2.27
N ALA A 40 8.26 3.24 -1.30
CA ALA A 40 7.98 2.90 0.09
C ALA A 40 7.25 4.05 0.76
N LEU A 41 6.40 3.70 1.70
CA LEU A 41 5.63 4.67 2.49
C LEU A 41 5.69 4.24 3.96
N GLU A 42 5.92 5.21 4.83
CA GLU A 42 5.81 5.00 6.27
C GLU A 42 4.97 6.13 6.83
N THR A 43 3.88 5.80 7.49
CA THR A 43 2.95 6.79 8.00
C THR A 43 2.27 6.28 9.25
N GLU A 44 1.85 7.22 10.10
CA GLU A 44 1.07 6.89 11.27
C GLU A 44 -0.41 6.88 10.91
N VAL A 45 -1.11 5.82 11.29
CA VAL A 45 -2.56 5.71 11.13
C VAL A 45 -3.21 6.12 12.43
N GLU A 46 -4.17 7.03 12.37
CA GLU A 46 -4.85 7.52 13.53
C GLU A 46 -5.93 6.54 13.99
N LYS A 47 -6.34 6.69 15.26
CA LYS A 47 -7.25 5.78 15.93
C LYS A 47 -8.59 5.62 15.20
N ASP A 48 -9.09 6.70 14.60
CA ASP A 48 -10.39 6.69 13.92
C ASP A 48 -10.28 6.87 12.40
N GLN A 49 -9.09 6.70 11.85
CA GLN A 49 -8.85 6.85 10.43
C GLN A 49 -9.45 5.68 9.67
N GLN A 50 -10.26 5.97 8.65
CA GLN A 50 -10.95 4.95 7.87
C GLN A 50 -10.35 4.74 6.49
N GLU A 51 -9.62 5.71 5.98
CA GLU A 51 -8.97 5.62 4.67
C GLU A 51 -7.55 6.16 4.72
N LEU A 52 -6.72 5.62 3.84
CA LEU A 52 -5.35 6.06 3.66
C LEU A 52 -5.05 6.10 2.17
N ASP A 53 -4.51 7.22 1.69
CA ASP A 53 -4.11 7.39 0.31
C ASP A 53 -2.59 7.43 0.19
N TRP A 54 -2.06 6.70 -0.79
CA TRP A 54 -0.65 6.73 -1.13
C TRP A 54 -0.53 7.35 -2.53
N ASN A 55 -0.05 8.59 -2.58
CA ASN A 55 0.09 9.35 -3.82
C ASN A 55 1.52 9.29 -4.35
N GLY A 56 1.72 9.87 -5.52
CA GLY A 56 3.07 10.00 -6.09
C GLY A 56 3.58 8.75 -6.78
N LEU A 57 2.67 7.87 -7.21
CA LEU A 57 3.06 6.63 -7.87
C LEU A 57 3.04 6.75 -9.40
N ASN A 58 2.83 7.94 -9.91
CA ASN A 58 2.67 8.17 -11.35
C ASN A 58 3.91 7.80 -12.15
N ASP A 59 5.10 7.96 -11.57
CA ASP A 59 6.36 7.75 -12.27
C ASP A 59 6.81 6.30 -12.33
N LEU A 60 6.08 5.39 -11.68
CA LEU A 60 6.44 3.97 -11.71
C LEU A 60 6.14 3.37 -13.08
N PRO A 61 7.01 2.49 -13.60
CA PRO A 61 6.72 1.77 -14.83
C PRO A 61 5.46 0.92 -14.73
N TYR A 62 4.83 0.67 -15.86
CA TYR A 62 3.68 -0.22 -15.91
C TYR A 62 4.11 -1.65 -15.60
N GLY A 63 3.21 -2.41 -15.02
CA GLY A 63 3.48 -3.82 -14.76
C GLY A 63 2.90 -4.28 -13.45
N VAL A 64 3.34 -5.45 -13.04
CA VAL A 64 2.87 -6.11 -11.82
C VAL A 64 3.80 -5.75 -10.67
N TYR A 65 3.19 -5.39 -9.54
CA TYR A 65 3.91 -5.06 -8.31
C TYR A 65 3.40 -5.92 -7.18
N THR A 66 4.28 -6.19 -6.23
CA THR A 66 3.92 -6.81 -4.96
C THR A 66 3.90 -5.73 -3.90
N LEU A 67 2.78 -5.59 -3.22
CA LEU A 67 2.62 -4.67 -2.12
C LEU A 67 2.80 -5.45 -0.82
N GLU A 68 3.73 -4.98 0.01
CA GLU A 68 3.96 -5.54 1.35
C GLU A 68 3.65 -4.46 2.35
N ILE A 69 2.74 -4.76 3.27
CA ILE A 69 2.32 -3.81 4.30
C ILE A 69 2.52 -4.44 5.66
N SER A 70 3.06 -3.66 6.59
CA SER A 70 3.22 -4.12 7.96
C SER A 70 2.71 -3.09 8.95
N ARG A 71 2.13 -3.58 10.03
CA ARG A 71 1.67 -2.78 11.17
C ARG A 71 2.02 -3.57 12.43
N GLY A 72 3.11 -3.14 13.10
CA GLY A 72 3.62 -3.91 14.22
C GLY A 72 4.10 -5.27 13.76
N GLN A 73 3.48 -6.33 14.28
CA GLN A 73 3.81 -7.70 13.89
C GLN A 73 2.87 -8.24 12.82
N ASP A 74 1.84 -7.48 12.44
CA ASP A 74 0.92 -7.88 11.39
C ASP A 74 1.49 -7.53 10.03
N GLU A 75 1.39 -8.47 9.09
CA GLU A 75 1.89 -8.28 7.74
C GLU A 75 0.86 -8.74 6.71
N MET A 76 0.83 -8.03 5.59
CA MET A 76 -0.01 -8.37 4.45
C MET A 76 0.82 -8.26 3.18
N LYS A 77 0.51 -9.11 2.22
CA LYS A 77 1.17 -9.09 0.91
C LYS A 77 0.12 -9.33 -0.16
N MET A 78 0.17 -8.52 -1.22
CA MET A 78 -0.79 -8.67 -2.32
C MET A 78 -0.17 -8.21 -3.62
N ARG A 79 -0.73 -8.67 -4.73
CA ARG A 79 -0.29 -8.33 -6.06
C ARG A 79 -1.16 -7.22 -6.64
N LEU A 80 -0.51 -6.22 -7.24
CA LEU A 80 -1.18 -5.08 -7.85
C LEU A 80 -0.69 -4.90 -9.28
N VAL A 81 -1.47 -4.15 -10.07
CA VAL A 81 -1.11 -3.83 -11.46
C VAL A 81 -1.10 -2.33 -11.63
N LYS A 82 0.02 -1.79 -12.14
CA LYS A 82 0.16 -0.38 -12.50
C LYS A 82 -0.21 -0.21 -13.96
N ARG A 83 -1.15 0.68 -14.24
CA ARG A 83 -1.61 0.98 -15.59
C ARG A 83 -1.41 2.45 -15.95
N VAL A 84 -1.61 2.73 -17.23
CA VAL A 84 -1.55 4.10 -17.75
C VAL A 84 -2.75 4.89 -17.31
#